data_b559062434f76ea68c7494aa30fb8f23
#
_entry.id   b559062434f76ea68c7494aa30fb8f23
#
_cell.length_a   1.000
_cell.length_b   1.000
_cell.length_c   1.000
_cell.angle_alpha   90.00
_cell.angle_beta   90.00
_cell.angle_gamma   90.00
#
_symmetry.space_group_name_H-M   'P 1'
#
loop_
_entity.id
_entity.type
_entity.pdbx_description
1 polymer ?
#
loop_
_entity_poly.entity_id
_entity_poly.type
_entity_poly.pdbx_seq_one_letter_code
_entity_poly.pdbx_strand_id
1 'polypeptide(L)'
;KIMAGGLTIKTTLDPRLQGPAQAQVDATAGANPDKWGASLVTIEPGTGKVLSMAQNSRKLPGQGAGFVSDYNFNVDGSDAAGNSLGGVGGMQPGSTMKPVTLAAWLGEGKSTNQIVDASKRRYGIYYPWKTTCHPVQGWFDSTVRDSSDLQNDEPNWYRPMTVREGIYQSINTATFASLAGLNDFCDVQRAADAIGLHLGSGKDEKIDLSTLGNILGSQNV
;
A
#
# COMPACT_ATOMS: atom_id res chain seq x y z
N LYS A 1 6.88 3.77 34.07
CA LYS A 1 5.88 3.07 34.92
C LYS A 1 5.67 1.61 34.50
N ILE A 2 5.60 1.30 33.20
CA ILE A 2 5.40 -0.08 32.69
C ILE A 2 6.53 -1.01 33.13
N MET A 3 7.77 -0.54 33.08
CA MET A 3 8.95 -1.31 33.48
C MET A 3 9.02 -1.62 35.00
N ALA A 4 8.21 -0.94 35.81
CA ALA A 4 8.12 -1.20 37.24
C ALA A 4 7.28 -2.43 37.61
N GLY A 5 6.56 -2.99 36.64
CA GLY A 5 5.70 -4.15 36.84
C GLY A 5 4.39 -3.85 37.57
N GLY A 6 3.64 -4.90 37.89
CA GLY A 6 2.38 -4.81 38.65
C GLY A 6 1.17 -4.35 37.85
N LEU A 7 1.25 -4.29 36.51
CA LEU A 7 0.16 -3.91 35.62
C LEU A 7 -0.48 -5.15 34.97
N THR A 8 -1.80 -5.15 34.89
CA THR A 8 -2.56 -6.07 34.02
C THR A 8 -2.95 -5.32 32.75
N ILE A 9 -2.43 -5.76 31.61
CA ILE A 9 -2.72 -5.15 30.29
C ILE A 9 -3.67 -6.08 29.55
N LYS A 10 -4.91 -5.60 29.29
CA LYS A 10 -5.86 -6.29 28.44
C LYS A 10 -5.67 -5.84 26.99
N THR A 11 -5.45 -6.79 26.10
CA THR A 11 -5.31 -6.54 24.65
C THR A 11 -6.54 -7.11 23.92
N THR A 12 -6.67 -6.79 22.63
CA THR A 12 -7.67 -7.37 21.73
C THR A 12 -7.17 -8.65 21.06
N LEU A 13 -5.93 -9.05 21.30
CA LEU A 13 -5.33 -10.24 20.69
C LEU A 13 -6.09 -11.50 21.08
N ASP A 14 -6.45 -12.31 20.10
CA ASP A 14 -7.10 -13.62 20.28
C ASP A 14 -6.06 -14.72 20.15
N PRO A 15 -5.76 -15.49 21.23
CA PRO A 15 -4.80 -16.57 21.18
C PRO A 15 -5.13 -17.66 20.13
N ARG A 16 -6.40 -17.83 19.77
CA ARG A 16 -6.84 -18.78 18.74
C ARG A 16 -6.40 -18.35 17.35
N LEU A 17 -6.20 -17.05 17.10
CA LEU A 17 -5.74 -16.48 15.84
C LEU A 17 -4.24 -16.20 15.86
N GLN A 18 -3.68 -15.78 16.99
CA GLN A 18 -2.26 -15.41 17.11
C GLN A 18 -1.34 -16.59 16.78
N GLY A 19 -1.62 -17.79 17.31
CA GLY A 19 -0.82 -19.00 17.05
C GLY A 19 -0.79 -19.38 15.57
N PRO A 20 -1.95 -19.58 14.91
CA PRO A 20 -2.01 -19.84 13.47
C PRO A 20 -1.39 -18.74 12.61
N ALA A 21 -1.58 -17.46 12.94
CA ALA A 21 -0.98 -16.34 12.21
C ALA A 21 0.55 -16.43 12.23
N GLN A 22 1.14 -16.65 13.41
CA GLN A 22 2.58 -16.81 13.54
C GLN A 22 3.10 -18.05 12.78
N ALA A 23 2.40 -19.19 12.90
CA ALA A 23 2.76 -20.39 12.17
C ALA A 23 2.74 -20.21 10.65
N GLN A 24 1.76 -19.46 10.14
CA GLN A 24 1.67 -19.14 8.71
C GLN A 24 2.81 -18.25 8.25
N VAL A 25 3.16 -17.21 9.00
CA VAL A 25 4.29 -16.33 8.67
C VAL A 25 5.60 -17.11 8.69
N ASP A 26 5.81 -17.95 9.71
CA ASP A 26 7.02 -18.78 9.84
C ASP A 26 7.10 -19.83 8.70
N ALA A 27 5.99 -20.41 8.28
CA ALA A 27 5.95 -21.35 7.15
C ALA A 27 6.25 -20.67 5.80
N THR A 28 5.82 -19.41 5.63
CA THR A 28 5.98 -18.71 4.35
C THR A 28 7.37 -18.08 4.21
N ALA A 29 7.92 -17.49 5.27
CA ALA A 29 9.13 -16.68 5.20
C ALA A 29 10.16 -16.98 6.32
N GLY A 30 9.88 -17.93 7.20
CA GLY A 30 10.68 -18.14 8.43
C GLY A 30 12.12 -18.56 8.19
N ALA A 31 12.40 -19.37 7.19
CA ALA A 31 13.73 -19.93 6.90
C ALA A 31 14.42 -19.22 5.71
N ASN A 32 14.06 -17.97 5.41
CA ASN A 32 14.59 -17.32 4.22
C ASN A 32 16.03 -16.81 4.43
N PRO A 33 16.98 -17.23 3.58
CA PRO A 33 18.38 -16.79 3.68
C PRO A 33 18.58 -15.32 3.30
N ASP A 34 17.66 -14.74 2.52
CA ASP A 34 17.73 -13.37 2.01
C ASP A 34 17.19 -12.35 3.01
N LYS A 35 16.75 -12.80 4.17
CA LYS A 35 16.27 -11.96 5.28
C LYS A 35 15.09 -11.05 4.91
N TRP A 36 14.12 -11.58 4.18
CA TRP A 36 12.89 -10.84 3.89
C TRP A 36 12.07 -10.66 5.15
N GLY A 37 11.57 -9.44 5.36
CA GLY A 37 10.53 -9.19 6.33
C GLY A 37 9.19 -9.72 5.80
N ALA A 38 8.47 -10.45 6.64
CA ALA A 38 7.10 -10.85 6.38
C ALA A 38 6.28 -10.61 7.65
N SER A 39 5.10 -10.04 7.48
CA SER A 39 4.20 -9.76 8.59
C SER A 39 2.75 -10.04 8.22
N LEU A 40 1.93 -10.27 9.24
CA LEU A 40 0.50 -10.51 9.11
C LEU A 40 -0.22 -9.85 10.26
N VAL A 41 -1.25 -9.07 9.93
CA VAL A 41 -2.17 -8.48 10.90
C VAL A 41 -3.58 -8.96 10.58
N THR A 42 -4.34 -9.35 11.62
CA THR A 42 -5.77 -9.67 11.50
C THR A 42 -6.58 -8.62 12.25
N ILE A 43 -7.49 -7.98 11.54
CA ILE A 43 -8.35 -6.92 12.08
C ILE A 43 -9.81 -7.37 12.03
N GLU A 44 -10.58 -7.14 13.12
CA GLU A 44 -12.00 -7.39 13.16
C GLU A 44 -12.75 -6.32 12.36
N PRO A 45 -13.48 -6.69 11.28
CA PRO A 45 -14.24 -5.72 10.50
C PRO A 45 -15.28 -4.98 11.36
N GLY A 46 -15.44 -3.68 11.10
CA GLY A 46 -16.40 -2.81 11.77
C GLY A 46 -15.97 -2.32 13.16
N THR A 47 -14.97 -2.95 13.81
CA THR A 47 -14.49 -2.51 15.13
C THR A 47 -13.06 -1.99 15.11
N GLY A 48 -12.25 -2.39 14.12
CA GLY A 48 -10.84 -2.04 14.04
C GLY A 48 -9.95 -2.74 15.07
N LYS A 49 -10.47 -3.71 15.84
CA LYS A 49 -9.67 -4.43 16.82
C LYS A 49 -8.63 -5.31 16.12
N VAL A 50 -7.37 -5.20 16.53
CA VAL A 50 -6.31 -6.10 16.12
C VAL A 50 -6.45 -7.42 16.89
N LEU A 51 -6.73 -8.50 16.17
CA LEU A 51 -6.94 -9.84 16.74
C LEU A 51 -5.68 -10.69 16.71
N SER A 52 -4.78 -10.48 15.75
CA SER A 52 -3.45 -11.08 15.73
C SER A 52 -2.45 -10.16 15.06
N MET A 53 -1.18 -10.29 15.44
CA MET A 53 -0.07 -9.54 14.87
C MET A 53 1.16 -10.44 14.88
N ALA A 54 1.64 -10.83 13.70
CA ALA A 54 2.73 -11.78 13.54
C ALA A 54 3.78 -11.25 12.56
N GLN A 55 5.03 -11.66 12.76
CA GLN A 55 6.13 -11.39 11.84
C GLN A 55 7.22 -12.46 11.93
N ASN A 56 8.02 -12.62 10.86
CA ASN A 56 9.08 -13.62 10.81
C ASN A 56 10.38 -13.19 11.48
N SER A 57 10.56 -11.93 11.80
CA SER A 57 11.73 -11.47 12.57
C SER A 57 11.54 -11.64 14.07
N ARG A 58 12.65 -11.79 14.78
CA ARG A 58 12.68 -11.96 16.24
C ARG A 58 13.66 -10.94 16.84
N LYS A 59 13.31 -10.42 18.00
CA LYS A 59 14.18 -9.47 18.71
C LYS A 59 15.48 -10.13 19.20
N LEU A 60 15.39 -11.36 19.67
CA LEU A 60 16.54 -12.08 20.25
C LEU A 60 16.92 -13.27 19.37
N PRO A 61 18.23 -13.51 19.16
CA PRO A 61 18.71 -14.69 18.48
C PRO A 61 18.20 -15.98 19.14
N GLY A 62 17.86 -16.99 18.34
CA GLY A 62 17.37 -18.28 18.84
C GLY A 62 15.89 -18.34 19.20
N GLN A 63 15.13 -17.27 19.05
CA GLN A 63 13.69 -17.25 19.29
C GLN A 63 12.85 -17.69 18.06
N GLY A 64 13.17 -18.83 17.48
CA GLY A 64 12.47 -19.37 16.33
C GLY A 64 13.13 -19.06 15.00
N ALA A 65 12.43 -19.37 13.91
CA ALA A 65 12.89 -19.09 12.54
C ALA A 65 12.87 -17.59 12.23
N GLY A 66 13.59 -17.20 11.21
CA GLY A 66 13.68 -15.82 10.75
C GLY A 66 14.97 -15.11 11.16
N PHE A 67 15.03 -13.82 10.86
CA PHE A 67 16.18 -12.98 11.20
C PHE A 67 15.90 -12.10 12.43
N VAL A 68 16.96 -11.58 13.04
CA VAL A 68 16.84 -10.69 14.21
C VAL A 68 16.58 -9.26 13.75
N SER A 69 15.52 -8.66 14.27
CA SER A 69 15.19 -7.25 14.07
C SER A 69 14.46 -6.70 15.29
N ASP A 70 14.77 -5.46 15.64
CA ASP A 70 14.06 -4.71 16.68
C ASP A 70 12.80 -4.01 16.14
N TYR A 71 12.62 -4.00 14.83
CA TYR A 71 11.46 -3.36 14.20
C TYR A 71 10.21 -4.24 14.23
N ASN A 72 9.07 -3.60 14.46
CA ASN A 72 7.76 -4.19 14.24
C ASN A 72 7.27 -3.83 12.84
N PHE A 73 7.11 -4.82 11.97
CA PHE A 73 6.68 -4.62 10.57
C PHE A 73 5.18 -4.32 10.43
N ASN A 74 4.43 -4.39 11.53
CA ASN A 74 2.97 -4.21 11.52
C ASN A 74 2.54 -2.83 12.05
N VAL A 75 3.47 -1.92 12.34
CA VAL A 75 3.16 -0.60 12.88
C VAL A 75 4.00 0.48 12.20
N ASP A 76 3.53 1.71 12.27
CA ASP A 76 4.25 2.87 11.78
C ASP A 76 5.55 3.12 12.56
N GLY A 77 6.43 3.92 11.98
CA GLY A 77 7.69 4.31 12.62
C GLY A 77 7.47 5.18 13.85
N SER A 78 6.50 6.11 13.79
CA SER A 78 6.16 7.02 14.88
C SER A 78 4.67 7.38 14.89
N ASP A 79 4.17 7.83 16.04
CA ASP A 79 2.84 8.43 16.16
C ASP A 79 2.81 9.88 15.65
N ALA A 80 1.62 10.50 15.63
CA ALA A 80 1.41 11.89 15.22
C ALA A 80 2.22 12.91 16.04
N ALA A 81 2.58 12.58 17.29
CA ALA A 81 3.41 13.40 18.14
C ALA A 81 4.93 13.18 17.91
N GLY A 82 5.30 12.27 17.01
CA GLY A 82 6.69 11.92 16.69
C GLY A 82 7.34 10.93 17.67
N ASN A 83 6.56 10.30 18.56
CA ASN A 83 7.09 9.25 19.42
C ASN A 83 7.27 7.96 18.63
N SER A 84 8.41 7.30 18.79
CA SER A 84 8.67 6.03 18.10
C SER A 84 7.68 4.95 18.53
N LEU A 85 7.06 4.30 17.53
CA LEU A 85 6.24 3.09 17.70
C LEU A 85 7.05 1.81 17.47
N GLY A 86 8.30 1.94 17.05
CA GLY A 86 9.20 0.82 16.78
C GLY A 86 8.95 0.15 15.41
N GLY A 87 8.25 0.81 14.50
CA GLY A 87 8.04 0.32 13.15
C GLY A 87 9.18 0.65 12.19
N VAL A 88 9.12 0.08 10.99
CA VAL A 88 10.15 0.27 9.94
C VAL A 88 9.99 1.56 9.14
N GLY A 89 8.93 2.34 9.36
CA GLY A 89 8.65 3.54 8.56
C GLY A 89 7.94 3.24 7.24
N GLY A 90 7.19 2.15 7.19
CA GLY A 90 6.40 1.73 6.03
C GLY A 90 7.16 0.90 5.01
N MET A 91 6.42 0.40 4.05
CA MET A 91 6.93 -0.39 2.92
C MET A 91 6.21 0.04 1.65
N GLN A 92 6.88 -0.12 0.50
CA GLN A 92 6.26 0.15 -0.79
C GLN A 92 5.13 -0.85 -1.06
N PRO A 93 3.87 -0.40 -1.18
CA PRO A 93 2.73 -1.30 -1.36
C PRO A 93 2.68 -1.89 -2.78
N GLY A 94 3.39 -1.28 -3.73
CA GLY A 94 3.35 -1.72 -5.12
C GLY A 94 1.92 -1.75 -5.66
N SER A 95 1.58 -2.79 -6.41
CA SER A 95 0.26 -2.94 -7.08
C SER A 95 -0.94 -3.00 -6.13
N THR A 96 -0.74 -3.12 -4.82
CA THR A 96 -1.84 -3.01 -3.86
C THR A 96 -2.41 -1.59 -3.77
N MET A 97 -1.75 -0.60 -4.37
CA MET A 97 -2.29 0.76 -4.55
C MET A 97 -3.36 0.87 -5.64
N LYS A 98 -3.40 -0.03 -6.61
CA LYS A 98 -4.36 0.04 -7.74
C LYS A 98 -5.83 0.05 -7.32
N PRO A 99 -6.26 -0.67 -6.27
CA PRO A 99 -7.61 -0.54 -5.72
C PRO A 99 -8.01 0.87 -5.31
N VAL A 100 -7.08 1.76 -4.97
CA VAL A 100 -7.38 3.16 -4.64
C VAL A 100 -7.90 3.90 -5.89
N THR A 101 -7.25 3.71 -7.05
CA THR A 101 -7.75 4.23 -8.33
C THR A 101 -9.13 3.64 -8.68
N LEU A 102 -9.33 2.35 -8.40
CA LEU A 102 -10.64 1.71 -8.60
C LEU A 102 -11.71 2.31 -7.68
N ALA A 103 -11.37 2.60 -6.42
CA ALA A 103 -12.30 3.24 -5.48
C ALA A 103 -12.73 4.63 -5.97
N ALA A 104 -11.80 5.44 -6.49
CA ALA A 104 -12.11 6.72 -7.12
C ALA A 104 -13.03 6.53 -8.35
N TRP A 105 -12.73 5.56 -9.22
CA TRP A 105 -13.53 5.22 -10.38
C TRP A 105 -14.98 4.87 -10.02
N LEU A 106 -15.17 4.03 -9.02
CA LEU A 106 -16.49 3.64 -8.51
C LEU A 106 -17.20 4.80 -7.80
N GLY A 107 -16.44 5.63 -7.09
CA GLY A 107 -16.95 6.85 -6.42
C GLY A 107 -17.57 7.84 -7.41
N GLU A 108 -17.07 7.92 -8.64
CA GLU A 108 -17.68 8.69 -9.74
C GLU A 108 -18.89 7.97 -10.40
N GLY A 109 -19.33 6.84 -9.88
CA GLY A 109 -20.45 6.06 -10.42
C GLY A 109 -20.13 5.28 -11.71
N LYS A 110 -18.87 5.11 -12.04
CA LYS A 110 -18.43 4.42 -13.24
C LYS A 110 -18.43 2.90 -13.06
N SER A 111 -18.74 2.17 -14.12
CA SER A 111 -18.80 0.70 -14.10
C SER A 111 -17.41 0.06 -14.27
N THR A 112 -17.15 -1.02 -13.54
CA THR A 112 -15.97 -1.87 -13.75
C THR A 112 -15.99 -2.62 -15.09
N ASN A 113 -17.15 -2.74 -15.73
CA ASN A 113 -17.28 -3.32 -17.07
C ASN A 113 -16.98 -2.32 -18.20
N GLN A 114 -16.75 -1.05 -17.86
CA GLN A 114 -16.37 -0.05 -18.86
C GLN A 114 -14.99 -0.38 -19.43
N ILE A 115 -14.88 -0.23 -20.76
CA ILE A 115 -13.62 -0.47 -21.47
C ILE A 115 -12.76 0.77 -21.40
N VAL A 116 -11.48 0.58 -21.07
CA VAL A 116 -10.42 1.58 -21.10
C VAL A 116 -9.34 1.17 -22.11
N ASP A 117 -8.68 2.15 -22.70
CA ASP A 117 -7.61 1.89 -23.68
C ASP A 117 -6.27 1.72 -22.95
N ALA A 118 -5.97 0.49 -22.56
CA ALA A 118 -4.70 0.11 -21.94
C ALA A 118 -3.56 -0.09 -22.95
N SER A 119 -3.76 0.20 -24.26
CA SER A 119 -2.66 0.19 -25.23
C SER A 119 -1.73 1.41 -25.08
N LYS A 120 -2.25 2.49 -24.53
CA LYS A 120 -1.48 3.71 -24.28
C LYS A 120 -0.46 3.50 -23.15
N ARG A 121 0.79 3.92 -23.42
CA ARG A 121 1.91 3.70 -22.52
C ARG A 121 2.54 4.99 -21.97
N ARG A 122 2.20 6.15 -22.55
CA ARG A 122 2.79 7.44 -22.18
C ARG A 122 1.82 8.28 -21.39
N TYR A 123 2.11 8.38 -20.10
CA TYR A 123 1.42 9.21 -19.15
C TYR A 123 2.48 9.97 -18.34
N GLY A 124 2.56 11.26 -18.54
CA GLY A 124 3.50 12.12 -17.84
C GLY A 124 2.85 13.41 -17.40
N ILE A 125 3.63 14.35 -16.94
CA ILE A 125 3.14 15.66 -16.48
C ILE A 125 2.44 16.46 -17.60
N TYR A 126 2.79 16.21 -18.86
CA TYR A 126 2.19 16.85 -20.03
C TYR A 126 0.94 16.14 -20.55
N TYR A 127 0.55 15.02 -19.96
CA TYR A 127 -0.74 14.43 -20.26
C TYR A 127 -1.85 15.37 -19.78
N PRO A 128 -2.95 15.57 -20.55
CA PRO A 128 -4.02 16.51 -20.17
C PRO A 128 -4.86 15.96 -19.00
N TRP A 129 -4.24 15.86 -17.84
CA TRP A 129 -4.93 15.42 -16.63
C TRP A 129 -6.02 16.40 -16.23
N LYS A 130 -7.21 15.89 -15.95
CA LYS A 130 -8.27 16.67 -15.32
C LYS A 130 -8.00 16.70 -13.82
N THR A 131 -7.60 17.84 -13.28
CA THR A 131 -7.27 17.98 -11.86
C THR A 131 -7.74 19.33 -11.33
N THR A 132 -8.35 19.33 -10.13
CA THR A 132 -8.84 20.55 -9.45
C THR A 132 -8.03 20.91 -8.21
N CYS A 133 -7.18 20.01 -7.69
CA CYS A 133 -6.50 20.19 -6.42
C CYS A 133 -5.03 20.64 -6.56
N HIS A 134 -4.28 20.07 -7.49
CA HIS A 134 -2.83 20.34 -7.67
C HIS A 134 -2.37 19.87 -9.06
N PRO A 135 -1.26 20.40 -9.56
CA PRO A 135 -0.62 19.86 -10.76
C PRO A 135 -0.17 18.43 -10.54
N VAL A 136 -0.29 17.60 -11.58
CA VAL A 136 0.25 16.24 -11.56
C VAL A 136 1.77 16.29 -11.73
N GLN A 137 2.48 15.57 -10.91
CA GLN A 137 3.94 15.49 -10.90
C GLN A 137 4.43 14.26 -11.66
N GLY A 138 5.71 14.27 -12.07
CA GLY A 138 6.35 13.14 -12.75
C GLY A 138 6.41 11.86 -11.90
N TRP A 139 7.06 10.83 -12.44
CA TRP A 139 7.07 9.49 -11.83
C TRP A 139 7.71 9.41 -10.45
N PHE A 140 8.77 10.19 -10.21
CA PHE A 140 9.52 10.15 -8.95
C PHE A 140 9.82 11.53 -8.38
N ASP A 141 9.86 12.56 -9.24
CA ASP A 141 10.18 13.92 -8.86
C ASP A 141 9.66 14.88 -9.95
N SER A 142 9.22 16.06 -9.55
CA SER A 142 8.74 17.12 -10.44
C SER A 142 9.82 17.60 -11.44
N THR A 143 11.09 17.31 -11.17
CA THR A 143 12.23 17.70 -12.01
C THR A 143 12.55 16.68 -13.09
N VAL A 144 12.09 15.45 -12.99
CA VAL A 144 12.36 14.39 -13.97
C VAL A 144 11.35 14.49 -15.11
N ARG A 145 11.84 14.86 -16.29
CA ARG A 145 11.07 14.72 -17.55
C ARG A 145 10.86 13.25 -17.82
N ASP A 146 9.63 12.80 -17.66
CA ASP A 146 9.28 11.43 -17.91
C ASP A 146 9.26 11.16 -19.42
N SER A 147 10.24 10.43 -19.89
CA SER A 147 10.33 9.93 -21.26
C SER A 147 10.10 8.43 -21.36
N SER A 148 9.98 7.74 -20.23
CA SER A 148 9.83 6.29 -20.23
C SER A 148 8.38 5.86 -20.47
N ASP A 149 8.23 4.81 -21.27
CA ASP A 149 6.93 4.17 -21.46
C ASP A 149 6.56 3.35 -20.22
N LEU A 150 5.29 3.47 -19.80
CA LEU A 150 4.72 2.63 -18.76
C LEU A 150 4.79 1.15 -19.19
N GLN A 151 5.33 0.29 -18.34
CA GLN A 151 5.48 -1.13 -18.60
C GLN A 151 4.41 -1.94 -17.88
N ASN A 152 3.90 -2.97 -18.55
CA ASN A 152 3.19 -4.08 -17.93
C ASN A 152 4.15 -5.25 -17.72
N ASP A 153 3.79 -6.17 -16.84
CA ASP A 153 4.56 -7.39 -16.61
C ASP A 153 4.60 -8.27 -17.87
N GLU A 154 3.46 -8.37 -18.58
CA GLU A 154 3.34 -9.16 -19.80
C GLU A 154 3.23 -8.28 -21.05
N PRO A 155 3.97 -8.59 -22.12
CA PRO A 155 4.02 -7.75 -23.32
C PRO A 155 2.72 -7.73 -24.13
N ASN A 156 1.83 -8.71 -23.96
CA ASN A 156 0.58 -8.84 -24.74
C ASN A 156 -0.60 -8.07 -24.14
N TRP A 157 -0.40 -7.35 -23.04
CA TRP A 157 -1.48 -6.67 -22.31
C TRP A 157 -1.69 -5.20 -22.72
N TYR A 158 -1.07 -4.76 -23.80
CA TYR A 158 -1.27 -3.41 -24.35
C TYR A 158 -2.44 -3.40 -25.33
N ARG A 159 -3.68 -3.42 -24.80
CA ARG A 159 -4.92 -3.45 -25.59
C ARG A 159 -6.08 -2.84 -24.79
N PRO A 160 -7.19 -2.47 -25.47
CA PRO A 160 -8.43 -2.15 -24.76
C PRO A 160 -8.90 -3.34 -23.91
N MET A 161 -9.36 -3.05 -22.69
CA MET A 161 -9.89 -4.04 -21.75
C MET A 161 -10.83 -3.39 -20.75
N THR A 162 -11.62 -4.21 -20.04
CA THR A 162 -12.46 -3.68 -18.96
C THR A 162 -11.62 -3.25 -17.77
N VAL A 163 -12.10 -2.25 -17.00
CA VAL A 163 -11.46 -1.84 -15.74
C VAL A 163 -11.32 -3.04 -14.81
N ARG A 164 -12.35 -3.90 -14.75
CA ARG A 164 -12.31 -5.15 -13.96
C ARG A 164 -11.15 -6.07 -14.37
N GLU A 165 -10.97 -6.28 -15.67
CA GLU A 165 -9.85 -7.08 -16.17
C GLU A 165 -8.51 -6.46 -15.83
N GLY A 166 -8.37 -5.14 -16.02
CA GLY A 166 -7.15 -4.40 -15.68
C GLY A 166 -6.74 -4.53 -14.22
N ILE A 167 -7.70 -4.47 -13.29
CA ILE A 167 -7.46 -4.66 -11.86
C ILE A 167 -7.15 -6.13 -11.54
N TYR A 168 -7.95 -7.07 -12.08
CA TYR A 168 -7.79 -8.49 -11.83
C TYR A 168 -6.42 -9.01 -12.30
N GLN A 169 -5.95 -8.55 -13.47
CA GLN A 169 -4.65 -8.89 -14.03
C GLN A 169 -3.51 -7.94 -13.57
N SER A 170 -3.82 -7.00 -12.69
CA SER A 170 -2.83 -6.03 -12.18
C SER A 170 -2.11 -5.21 -13.26
N ILE A 171 -2.82 -4.81 -14.32
CA ILE A 171 -2.26 -4.16 -15.51
C ILE A 171 -2.00 -2.68 -15.24
N ASN A 172 -0.73 -2.25 -15.32
CA ASN A 172 -0.32 -0.88 -15.05
C ASN A 172 -0.96 0.11 -16.03
N THR A 173 -0.94 -0.19 -17.34
CA THR A 173 -1.52 0.68 -18.37
C THR A 173 -3.04 0.80 -18.24
N ALA A 174 -3.74 -0.25 -17.80
CA ALA A 174 -5.18 -0.19 -17.53
C ALA A 174 -5.50 0.69 -16.31
N THR A 175 -4.65 0.63 -15.26
CA THR A 175 -4.78 1.51 -14.10
C THR A 175 -4.65 2.98 -14.51
N PHE A 176 -3.64 3.31 -15.33
CA PHE A 176 -3.45 4.67 -15.83
C PHE A 176 -4.53 5.10 -16.82
N ALA A 177 -5.04 4.19 -17.65
CA ALA A 177 -6.18 4.47 -18.52
C ALA A 177 -7.46 4.75 -17.70
N SER A 178 -7.66 4.03 -16.59
CA SER A 178 -8.76 4.31 -15.65
C SER A 178 -8.57 5.66 -14.95
N LEU A 179 -7.36 5.94 -14.47
CA LEU A 179 -6.99 7.22 -13.88
C LEU A 179 -7.26 8.39 -14.83
N ALA A 180 -6.84 8.26 -16.10
CA ALA A 180 -7.07 9.25 -17.15
C ALA A 180 -8.56 9.41 -17.52
N GLY A 181 -9.36 8.41 -17.26
CA GLY A 181 -10.81 8.41 -17.45
C GLY A 181 -11.61 9.03 -16.31
N LEU A 182 -10.98 9.40 -15.18
CA LEU A 182 -11.64 10.10 -14.09
C LEU A 182 -12.09 11.51 -14.51
N ASN A 183 -13.14 12.00 -13.89
CA ASN A 183 -13.60 13.38 -14.06
C ASN A 183 -12.67 14.35 -13.35
N ASP A 184 -12.05 13.90 -12.23
CA ASP A 184 -11.07 14.65 -11.48
C ASP A 184 -9.99 13.70 -10.94
N PHE A 185 -8.74 13.90 -11.32
CA PHE A 185 -7.59 13.16 -10.80
C PHE A 185 -7.52 13.18 -9.26
N CYS A 186 -7.98 14.27 -8.65
CA CYS A 186 -7.97 14.43 -7.18
C CYS A 186 -8.87 13.43 -6.45
N ASP A 187 -9.79 12.73 -7.15
CA ASP A 187 -10.62 11.69 -6.53
C ASP A 187 -9.80 10.50 -6.03
N VAL A 188 -8.62 10.26 -6.61
CA VAL A 188 -7.72 9.22 -6.10
C VAL A 188 -7.15 9.61 -4.74
N GLN A 189 -6.75 10.87 -4.56
CA GLN A 189 -6.31 11.35 -3.25
C GLN A 189 -7.44 11.32 -2.23
N ARG A 190 -8.65 11.74 -2.63
CA ARG A 190 -9.84 11.66 -1.75
C ARG A 190 -10.17 10.22 -1.35
N ALA A 191 -10.04 9.26 -2.26
CA ALA A 191 -10.23 7.84 -1.96
C ALA A 191 -9.17 7.31 -0.98
N ALA A 192 -7.91 7.68 -1.15
CA ALA A 192 -6.83 7.31 -0.22
C ALA A 192 -7.06 7.88 1.18
N ASP A 193 -7.41 9.18 1.26
CA ASP A 193 -7.71 9.85 2.52
C ASP A 193 -8.90 9.21 3.25
N ALA A 194 -9.95 8.82 2.50
CA ALA A 194 -11.16 8.21 3.06
C ALA A 194 -10.91 6.85 3.71
N ILE A 195 -9.90 6.10 3.26
CA ILE A 195 -9.50 4.82 3.87
C ILE A 195 -8.37 4.97 4.91
N GLY A 196 -7.94 6.22 5.18
CA GLY A 196 -6.89 6.49 6.16
C GLY A 196 -5.48 6.12 5.67
N LEU A 197 -5.26 6.04 4.35
CA LEU A 197 -3.94 5.75 3.79
C LEU A 197 -2.98 6.91 4.06
N HIS A 198 -1.85 6.62 4.69
CA HIS A 198 -0.84 7.59 5.09
C HIS A 198 0.57 7.03 4.91
N LEU A 199 1.59 7.87 5.11
CA LEU A 199 2.97 7.43 5.04
C LEU A 199 3.33 6.58 6.26
N GLY A 200 4.04 5.50 6.03
CA GLY A 200 4.50 4.60 7.10
C GLY A 200 5.50 5.22 8.09
N SER A 201 5.95 6.46 7.85
CA SER A 201 6.70 7.25 8.82
C SER A 201 5.89 7.52 10.10
N GLY A 202 4.56 7.41 10.03
CA GLY A 202 3.66 7.56 11.17
C GLY A 202 3.44 8.99 11.64
N LYS A 203 3.74 9.96 10.79
CA LYS A 203 3.55 11.39 11.11
C LYS A 203 2.20 11.94 10.65
N ASP A 204 1.22 11.08 10.41
CA ASP A 204 -0.06 11.42 9.76
C ASP A 204 0.12 12.17 8.41
N GLU A 205 1.29 12.02 7.81
CA GLU A 205 1.58 12.59 6.51
C GLU A 205 0.79 11.82 5.45
N LYS A 206 0.02 12.56 4.67
CA LYS A 206 -0.72 11.97 3.56
C LYS A 206 0.23 11.48 2.49
N ILE A 207 -0.11 10.34 1.88
CA ILE A 207 0.55 9.92 0.67
C ILE A 207 0.31 10.97 -0.44
N ASP A 208 1.34 11.31 -1.19
CA ASP A 208 1.23 12.24 -2.32
C ASP A 208 0.90 11.49 -3.61
N LEU A 209 -0.37 11.37 -3.94
CA LEU A 209 -0.83 10.74 -5.18
C LEU A 209 -0.79 11.68 -6.39
N SER A 210 -0.35 12.94 -6.25
CA SER A 210 -0.01 13.79 -7.39
C SER A 210 1.20 13.27 -8.16
N THR A 211 2.10 12.57 -7.48
CA THR A 211 3.26 11.90 -8.09
C THR A 211 2.84 10.58 -8.71
N LEU A 212 2.97 10.46 -10.04
CA LEU A 212 2.45 9.32 -10.82
C LEU A 212 3.00 7.97 -10.37
N GLY A 213 4.25 7.88 -9.91
CA GLY A 213 4.83 6.65 -9.38
C GLY A 213 4.07 6.12 -8.16
N ASN A 214 3.52 7.00 -7.33
CA ASN A 214 2.79 6.64 -6.12
C ASN A 214 1.44 5.99 -6.43
N ILE A 215 0.87 6.22 -7.61
CA ILE A 215 -0.32 5.51 -8.09
C ILE A 215 -0.07 3.99 -8.21
N LEU A 216 1.17 3.60 -8.48
CA LEU A 216 1.61 2.20 -8.53
C LEU A 216 2.34 1.75 -7.25
N GLY A 217 2.34 2.57 -6.21
CA GLY A 217 2.86 2.22 -4.88
C GLY A 217 4.37 2.33 -4.74
N SER A 218 4.99 3.38 -5.29
CA SER A 218 6.42 3.64 -5.12
C SER A 218 6.77 4.30 -3.77
N GLN A 219 5.81 4.88 -3.08
CA GLN A 219 6.00 5.52 -1.77
C GLN A 219 5.72 4.55 -0.63
N ASN A 220 6.46 4.66 0.47
CA ASN A 220 6.24 3.82 1.65
C ASN A 220 4.96 4.24 2.40
N VAL A 221 4.11 3.28 2.67
CA VAL A 221 2.87 3.43 3.44
C VAL A 221 2.80 2.42 4.58
#